data_c22e62dd6b95341dba17c56377baa006
#
_entry.id   c22e62dd6b95341dba17c56377baa006
#
_cell.length_a   1.000
_cell.length_b   1.000
_cell.length_c   1.000
_cell.angle_alpha   90.00
_cell.angle_beta   90.00
_cell.angle_gamma   90.00
#
_symmetry.space_group_name_H-M   'P 1'
#
loop_
_entity.id
_entity.type
_entity.pdbx_description
1 polymer ?
#
loop_
_entity_poly.entity_id
_entity_poly.type
_entity_poly.pdbx_seq_one_letter_code
_entity_poly.pdbx_strand_id
1 'polypeptide(L)'
;MGLDQHAHLRGHKVDWEKYYSDNEVESKDEHEKVFVWRKHARLQQFMSAQWDKQNTNHNHEGHLSHLGFNADQDAPVYITEEVAKELAEQIQEGFKDYVAEDGFFWGQQFQEESVKEYKEQDIKFLKFCEQAINDKKVVEYWCSW
;
A
#
# COMPACT_ATOMS: atom_id res chain seq x y z
N MET A 1 1.02 10.11 15.50
CA MET A 1 1.64 9.82 14.20
C MET A 1 1.65 8.32 13.98
N GLY A 2 1.30 7.92 12.80
CA GLY A 2 1.28 6.51 12.44
C GLY A 2 1.23 6.39 10.92
N LEU A 3 1.54 5.22 10.43
CA LEU A 3 1.51 4.95 9.01
C LEU A 3 0.08 4.61 8.59
N ASP A 4 -0.53 5.47 7.79
CA ASP A 4 -1.81 5.24 7.15
C ASP A 4 -1.58 5.03 5.66
N GLN A 5 -2.17 3.98 5.11
CA GLN A 5 -1.92 3.55 3.74
C GLN A 5 -3.25 3.29 3.06
N HIS A 6 -3.36 3.69 1.79
CA HIS A 6 -4.54 3.35 1.01
C HIS A 6 -4.21 3.22 -0.46
N ALA A 7 -5.05 2.50 -1.19
CA ALA A 7 -4.90 2.31 -2.62
C ALA A 7 -6.26 2.26 -3.30
N HIS A 8 -6.34 2.81 -4.49
CA HIS A 8 -7.55 2.83 -5.29
C HIS A 8 -7.20 3.08 -6.76
N LEU A 9 -8.19 2.98 -7.65
CA LEU A 9 -7.98 3.28 -9.06
C LEU A 9 -7.68 4.77 -9.25
N ARG A 10 -6.81 5.06 -10.22
CA ARG A 10 -6.49 6.43 -10.60
C ARG A 10 -7.77 7.16 -11.02
N GLY A 11 -7.95 8.36 -10.47
CA GLY A 11 -9.13 9.18 -10.74
C GLY A 11 -10.34 8.84 -9.88
N HIS A 12 -10.30 7.77 -9.11
CA HIS A 12 -11.37 7.46 -8.18
C HIS A 12 -11.28 8.41 -6.98
N LYS A 13 -12.38 9.10 -6.69
CA LYS A 13 -12.47 9.95 -5.50
C LYS A 13 -13.11 9.15 -4.38
N VAL A 14 -12.33 8.92 -3.33
CA VAL A 14 -12.80 8.15 -2.20
C VAL A 14 -13.73 8.99 -1.34
N ASP A 15 -14.91 8.47 -1.09
CA ASP A 15 -15.84 9.06 -0.13
C ASP A 15 -15.55 8.46 1.25
N TRP A 16 -14.72 9.14 2.02
CA TRP A 16 -14.27 8.64 3.31
C TRP A 16 -15.40 8.58 4.34
N GLU A 17 -16.39 9.47 4.25
CA GLU A 17 -17.57 9.40 5.11
C GLU A 17 -18.31 8.08 4.87
N LYS A 18 -18.51 7.74 3.62
CA LYS A 18 -19.17 6.51 3.21
C LYS A 18 -18.37 5.29 3.61
N TYR A 19 -17.05 5.35 3.44
CA TYR A 19 -16.14 4.25 3.80
C TYR A 19 -16.23 3.93 5.30
N TYR A 20 -16.27 4.96 6.15
CA TYR A 20 -16.34 4.80 7.60
C TYR A 20 -17.75 4.83 8.16
N SER A 21 -18.77 4.84 7.30
CA SER A 21 -20.16 4.82 7.71
C SER A 21 -20.57 3.47 8.30
N ASP A 22 -21.45 3.48 9.27
CA ASP A 22 -22.07 2.27 9.82
C ASP A 22 -23.14 1.69 8.89
N ASN A 23 -23.46 2.37 7.77
CA ASN A 23 -24.41 1.89 6.78
C ASN A 23 -23.75 0.88 5.86
N GLU A 24 -23.90 -0.40 6.18
CA GLU A 24 -23.27 -1.52 5.48
C GLU A 24 -23.58 -1.58 3.98
N VAL A 25 -24.76 -1.15 3.56
CA VAL A 25 -25.18 -1.26 2.16
C VAL A 25 -24.41 -0.27 1.27
N GLU A 26 -24.27 0.97 1.75
CA GLU A 26 -23.57 2.00 0.99
C GLU A 26 -22.06 1.90 1.08
N SER A 27 -21.54 1.54 2.26
CA SER A 27 -20.10 1.44 2.48
C SER A 27 -19.48 0.25 1.75
N LYS A 28 -20.24 -0.78 1.44
CA LYS A 28 -19.74 -1.98 0.76
C LYS A 28 -19.08 -1.67 -0.58
N ASP A 29 -19.68 -0.78 -1.38
CA ASP A 29 -19.12 -0.41 -2.67
C ASP A 29 -17.75 0.27 -2.53
N GLU A 30 -17.62 1.14 -1.53
CA GLU A 30 -16.33 1.80 -1.27
C GLU A 30 -15.30 0.82 -0.74
N HIS A 31 -15.69 -0.12 0.13
CA HIS A 31 -14.80 -1.15 0.63
C HIS A 31 -14.28 -2.07 -0.47
N GLU A 32 -15.02 -2.24 -1.55
CA GLU A 32 -14.57 -3.02 -2.70
C GLU A 32 -13.62 -2.25 -3.61
N LYS A 33 -13.66 -0.92 -3.57
CA LYS A 33 -12.89 -0.05 -4.47
C LYS A 33 -11.65 0.54 -3.81
N VAL A 34 -11.59 0.56 -2.51
CA VAL A 34 -10.51 1.18 -1.74
C VAL A 34 -9.94 0.16 -0.77
N PHE A 35 -8.62 0.06 -0.74
CA PHE A 35 -7.90 -0.77 0.21
C PHE A 35 -7.21 0.14 1.21
N VAL A 36 -7.37 -0.15 2.49
CA VAL A 36 -6.78 0.64 3.57
C VAL A 36 -5.98 -0.29 4.48
N TRP A 37 -4.76 0.11 4.76
CA TRP A 37 -3.91 -0.55 5.75
C TRP A 37 -3.51 0.46 6.80
N ARG A 38 -3.20 -0.02 7.96
CA ARG A 38 -2.66 0.83 9.01
C ARG A 38 -1.45 0.14 9.61
N LYS A 39 -0.31 0.82 9.55
CA LYS A 39 0.95 0.32 10.11
C LYS A 39 1.42 -1.00 9.51
N HIS A 40 1.14 -1.25 8.24
CA HIS A 40 1.69 -2.40 7.52
C HIS A 40 3.07 -2.02 6.98
N ALA A 41 4.06 -2.06 7.87
CA ALA A 41 5.39 -1.53 7.58
C ALA A 41 6.10 -2.24 6.43
N ARG A 42 5.97 -3.56 6.32
CA ARG A 42 6.60 -4.32 5.23
C ARG A 42 6.03 -3.99 3.87
N LEU A 43 4.71 -3.80 3.78
CA LEU A 43 4.07 -3.33 2.55
C LEU A 43 4.62 -1.94 2.19
N GLN A 44 4.75 -1.07 3.17
CA GLN A 44 5.31 0.27 2.95
C GLN A 44 6.74 0.20 2.42
N GLN A 45 7.58 -0.69 2.97
CA GLN A 45 8.95 -0.86 2.48
C GLN A 45 8.96 -1.37 1.03
N PHE A 46 8.08 -2.32 0.71
CA PHE A 46 7.92 -2.79 -0.67
C PHE A 46 7.53 -1.64 -1.59
N MET A 47 6.51 -0.88 -1.22
CA MET A 47 6.02 0.24 -2.05
C MET A 47 7.05 1.36 -2.16
N SER A 48 7.82 1.61 -1.10
CA SER A 48 8.90 2.59 -1.14
C SER A 48 9.97 2.21 -2.17
N ALA A 49 10.31 0.93 -2.25
CA ALA A 49 11.24 0.44 -3.26
C ALA A 49 10.70 0.62 -4.67
N GLN A 50 9.39 0.40 -4.87
CA GLN A 50 8.75 0.63 -6.16
C GLN A 50 8.73 2.12 -6.50
N TRP A 51 8.46 2.97 -5.52
CA TRP A 51 8.48 4.41 -5.70
C TRP A 51 9.86 4.88 -6.17
N ASP A 52 10.93 4.37 -5.56
CA ASP A 52 12.29 4.70 -5.96
C ASP A 52 12.57 4.32 -7.42
N LYS A 53 12.09 3.17 -7.85
CA LYS A 53 12.23 2.73 -9.25
C LYS A 53 11.47 3.64 -10.22
N GLN A 54 10.29 4.10 -9.81
CA GLN A 54 9.44 4.94 -10.66
C GLN A 54 9.89 6.40 -10.68
N ASN A 55 10.68 6.82 -9.71
CA ASN A 55 11.11 8.21 -9.54
C ASN A 55 12.65 8.32 -9.46
N THR A 56 13.36 7.67 -10.39
CA THR A 56 14.81 7.57 -10.38
C THR A 56 15.53 8.92 -10.45
N ASN A 57 14.88 9.95 -10.98
CA ASN A 57 15.45 11.29 -11.09
C ASN A 57 15.09 12.19 -9.91
N HIS A 58 14.34 11.67 -8.95
CA HIS A 58 13.91 12.44 -7.79
C HIS A 58 15.02 12.48 -6.74
N ASN A 59 15.15 13.63 -6.08
CA ASN A 59 16.10 13.77 -4.97
C ASN A 59 15.45 13.33 -3.67
N HIS A 60 15.99 12.28 -3.05
CA HIS A 60 15.45 11.67 -1.85
C HIS A 60 16.03 12.22 -0.54
N GLU A 61 16.72 13.34 -0.56
CA GLU A 61 17.36 13.90 0.64
C GLU A 61 16.43 14.08 1.83
N GLY A 62 15.14 14.27 1.58
CA GLY A 62 14.16 14.40 2.65
C GLY A 62 13.65 13.06 3.20
N HIS A 63 14.04 11.93 2.61
CA HIS A 63 13.50 10.62 2.95
C HIS A 63 14.46 9.82 3.83
N LEU A 64 14.79 10.39 4.98
CA LEU A 64 15.71 9.74 5.93
C LEU A 64 14.99 8.83 6.92
N SER A 65 13.68 8.77 6.85
CA SER A 65 12.88 7.90 7.71
C SER A 65 12.95 6.44 7.24
N HIS A 66 12.85 5.51 8.17
CA HIS A 66 12.77 4.07 7.87
C HIS A 66 11.50 3.68 7.11
N LEU A 67 10.54 4.56 6.96
CA LEU A 67 9.32 4.29 6.22
C LEU A 67 9.39 4.70 4.74
N GLY A 68 10.48 5.38 4.34
CA GLY A 68 10.68 5.75 2.95
C GLY A 68 9.84 6.96 2.51
N PHE A 69 9.21 6.88 1.35
CA PHE A 69 8.47 8.01 0.79
C PHE A 69 7.20 8.32 1.59
N ASN A 70 6.71 9.53 1.41
CA ASN A 70 5.46 10.00 2.02
C ASN A 70 4.61 10.64 0.92
N ALA A 71 3.52 9.99 0.54
CA ALA A 71 2.70 10.43 -0.59
C ALA A 71 1.97 11.75 -0.35
N ASP A 72 1.87 12.22 0.88
CA ASP A 72 1.37 13.58 1.15
C ASP A 72 2.28 14.65 0.55
N GLN A 73 3.55 14.33 0.36
CA GLN A 73 4.56 15.24 -0.18
C GLN A 73 5.07 14.80 -1.55
N ASP A 74 4.85 13.54 -1.89
CA ASP A 74 5.41 12.91 -3.09
C ASP A 74 4.28 12.35 -3.97
N ALA A 75 4.65 11.78 -5.11
CA ALA A 75 3.69 11.12 -5.99
C ALA A 75 3.31 9.75 -5.42
N PRO A 76 2.16 9.19 -5.83
CA PRO A 76 1.81 7.82 -5.44
C PRO A 76 2.68 6.79 -6.16
N VAL A 77 2.60 5.53 -5.71
CA VAL A 77 3.14 4.40 -6.44
C VAL A 77 2.09 3.90 -7.42
N TYR A 78 2.48 3.75 -8.69
CA TYR A 78 1.60 3.17 -9.70
C TYR A 78 1.82 1.66 -9.76
N ILE A 79 0.73 0.90 -9.66
CA ILE A 79 0.82 -0.56 -9.66
C ILE A 79 0.78 -1.04 -11.12
N THR A 80 1.96 -1.21 -11.70
CA THR A 80 2.14 -1.75 -13.04
C THR A 80 2.10 -3.27 -13.01
N GLU A 81 2.09 -3.91 -14.18
CA GLU A 81 2.18 -5.36 -14.29
C GLU A 81 3.42 -5.91 -13.57
N GLU A 82 4.54 -5.22 -13.72
CA GLU A 82 5.79 -5.59 -13.07
C GLU A 82 5.69 -5.52 -11.55
N VAL A 83 5.12 -4.44 -11.03
CA VAL A 83 4.89 -4.29 -9.59
C VAL A 83 3.94 -5.38 -9.08
N ALA A 84 2.88 -5.68 -9.83
CA ALA A 84 1.93 -6.71 -9.43
C ALA A 84 2.60 -8.10 -9.34
N LYS A 85 3.50 -8.42 -10.25
CA LYS A 85 4.25 -9.68 -10.21
C LYS A 85 5.12 -9.78 -8.97
N GLU A 86 5.87 -8.72 -8.67
CA GLU A 86 6.72 -8.68 -7.47
C GLU A 86 5.87 -8.74 -6.20
N LEU A 87 4.74 -8.05 -6.19
CA LEU A 87 3.82 -8.06 -5.06
C LEU A 87 3.29 -9.47 -4.78
N ALA A 88 2.95 -10.20 -5.83
CA ALA A 88 2.46 -11.58 -5.70
C ALA A 88 3.51 -12.47 -5.02
N GLU A 89 4.75 -12.36 -5.41
CA GLU A 89 5.85 -13.11 -4.79
C GLU A 89 6.02 -12.73 -3.32
N GLN A 90 6.00 -11.44 -3.02
CA GLN A 90 6.22 -10.97 -1.65
C GLN A 90 5.06 -11.32 -0.72
N ILE A 91 3.84 -11.30 -1.21
CA ILE A 91 2.69 -11.74 -0.40
C ILE A 91 2.86 -13.20 0.02
N GLN A 92 3.29 -14.08 -0.89
CA GLN A 92 3.54 -15.48 -0.58
C GLN A 92 4.66 -15.67 0.43
N GLU A 93 5.68 -14.83 0.38
CA GLU A 93 6.86 -14.92 1.25
C GLU A 93 6.74 -14.09 2.53
N GLY A 94 5.61 -13.44 2.77
CA GLY A 94 5.40 -12.62 3.95
C GLY A 94 6.23 -11.34 3.95
N PHE A 95 6.56 -10.82 2.77
CA PHE A 95 7.41 -9.63 2.60
C PHE A 95 8.76 -9.75 3.30
N LYS A 96 9.35 -10.94 3.30
CA LYS A 96 10.61 -11.19 4.02
C LYS A 96 11.78 -10.34 3.52
N ASP A 97 11.76 -9.93 2.25
CA ASP A 97 12.80 -9.09 1.66
C ASP A 97 12.60 -7.60 1.99
N TYR A 98 11.50 -7.25 2.61
CA TYR A 98 11.12 -5.87 2.90
C TYR A 98 10.85 -5.64 4.37
N VAL A 99 11.68 -6.25 5.22
CA VAL A 99 11.61 -6.03 6.66
C VAL A 99 12.05 -4.60 6.95
N ALA A 100 11.19 -3.84 7.64
CA ALA A 100 11.53 -2.48 8.05
C ALA A 100 12.53 -2.53 9.21
N GLU A 101 13.39 -1.53 9.29
CA GLU A 101 14.32 -1.42 10.40
C GLU A 101 13.55 -1.28 11.72
N ASP A 102 14.10 -1.87 12.78
CA ASP A 102 13.52 -1.74 14.11
C ASP A 102 13.46 -0.27 14.47
N GLY A 103 12.28 0.23 14.67
CA GLY A 103 12.03 1.58 15.04
C GLY A 103 11.11 1.61 16.25
N PHE A 104 10.64 2.79 16.53
CA PHE A 104 9.84 3.06 17.70
C PHE A 104 8.57 2.19 17.79
N PHE A 105 7.96 1.84 16.64
CA PHE A 105 6.72 1.07 16.58
C PHE A 105 6.81 -0.12 15.62
N TRP A 106 8.00 -0.49 15.18
CA TRP A 106 8.16 -1.38 14.02
C TRP A 106 9.02 -2.61 14.34
N GLY A 107 8.89 -3.16 15.55
CA GLY A 107 9.59 -4.40 15.88
C GLY A 107 9.20 -5.55 14.93
N GLN A 108 10.07 -6.54 14.77
CA GLN A 108 9.82 -7.65 13.86
C GLN A 108 8.54 -8.41 14.19
N GLN A 109 8.27 -8.63 15.46
CA GLN A 109 7.05 -9.30 15.89
C GLN A 109 5.81 -8.55 15.43
N PHE A 110 5.81 -7.23 15.59
CA PHE A 110 4.71 -6.39 15.13
C PHE A 110 4.53 -6.49 13.61
N GLN A 111 5.63 -6.46 12.86
CA GLN A 111 5.60 -6.57 11.42
C GLN A 111 5.03 -7.92 10.97
N GLU A 112 5.42 -9.01 11.62
CA GLU A 112 4.91 -10.35 11.32
C GLU A 112 3.42 -10.46 11.64
N GLU A 113 2.97 -9.88 12.73
CA GLU A 113 1.55 -9.83 13.09
C GLU A 113 0.75 -9.05 12.03
N SER A 114 1.28 -7.92 11.57
CA SER A 114 0.64 -7.13 10.52
C SER A 114 0.54 -7.89 9.20
N VAL A 115 1.59 -8.62 8.83
CA VAL A 115 1.57 -9.46 7.63
C VAL A 115 0.46 -10.50 7.72
N LYS A 116 0.31 -11.15 8.86
CA LYS A 116 -0.74 -12.14 9.07
C LYS A 116 -2.13 -11.51 9.05
N GLU A 117 -2.28 -10.38 9.73
CA GLU A 117 -3.54 -9.66 9.82
C GLU A 117 -4.06 -9.24 8.44
N TYR A 118 -3.16 -8.74 7.59
CA TYR A 118 -3.53 -8.19 6.29
C TYR A 118 -3.38 -9.18 5.13
N LYS A 119 -3.02 -10.43 5.39
CA LYS A 119 -2.75 -11.39 4.32
C LYS A 119 -3.93 -11.56 3.36
N GLU A 120 -5.13 -11.73 3.89
CA GLU A 120 -6.33 -11.88 3.05
C GLU A 120 -6.60 -10.61 2.24
N GLN A 121 -6.46 -9.45 2.87
CA GLN A 121 -6.64 -8.17 2.20
C GLN A 121 -5.58 -7.96 1.12
N ASP A 122 -4.34 -8.32 1.40
CA ASP A 122 -3.25 -8.20 0.43
C ASP A 122 -3.50 -9.06 -0.80
N ILE A 123 -4.03 -10.27 -0.61
CA ILE A 123 -4.41 -11.15 -1.72
C ILE A 123 -5.56 -10.55 -2.53
N LYS A 124 -6.56 -10.01 -1.86
CA LYS A 124 -7.67 -9.32 -2.55
C LYS A 124 -7.18 -8.08 -3.31
N PHE A 125 -6.27 -7.33 -2.70
CA PHE A 125 -5.66 -6.18 -3.35
C PHE A 125 -4.89 -6.59 -4.61
N LEU A 126 -4.11 -7.66 -4.54
CA LEU A 126 -3.39 -8.18 -5.69
C LEU A 126 -4.34 -8.53 -6.83
N LYS A 127 -5.42 -9.23 -6.54
CA LYS A 127 -6.44 -9.58 -7.55
C LYS A 127 -7.08 -8.35 -8.16
N PHE A 128 -7.35 -7.35 -7.33
CA PHE A 128 -7.87 -6.05 -7.79
C PHE A 128 -6.90 -5.39 -8.76
N CYS A 129 -5.61 -5.40 -8.43
CA CYS A 129 -4.57 -4.83 -9.30
C CYS A 129 -4.46 -5.59 -10.63
N GLU A 130 -4.50 -6.91 -10.58
CA GLU A 130 -4.44 -7.73 -11.79
C GLU A 130 -5.66 -7.48 -12.70
N GLN A 131 -6.84 -7.35 -12.12
CA GLN A 131 -8.04 -7.02 -12.85
C GLN A 131 -7.95 -5.63 -13.48
N ALA A 132 -7.45 -4.66 -12.74
CA ALA A 132 -7.26 -3.31 -13.25
C ALA A 132 -6.30 -3.29 -14.44
N ILE A 133 -5.22 -4.05 -14.37
CA ILE A 133 -4.26 -4.17 -15.47
C ILE A 133 -4.93 -4.76 -16.70
N ASN A 134 -5.74 -5.81 -16.55
CA ASN A 134 -6.51 -6.38 -17.65
C ASN A 134 -7.47 -5.36 -18.28
N ASP A 135 -8.06 -4.50 -17.47
CA ASP A 135 -9.00 -3.47 -17.91
C ASP A 135 -8.29 -2.19 -18.39
N LYS A 136 -6.96 -2.20 -18.42
CA LYS A 136 -6.11 -1.05 -18.79
C LYS A 136 -6.32 0.14 -17.88
N LYS A 137 -6.55 -0.11 -16.61
CA LYS A 137 -6.69 0.90 -15.56
C LYS A 137 -5.46 0.86 -14.67
N VAL A 138 -5.21 1.97 -13.97
CA VAL A 138 -4.05 2.13 -13.10
C VAL A 138 -4.50 2.21 -11.65
N VAL A 139 -3.87 1.43 -10.79
CA VAL A 139 -4.06 1.51 -9.34
C VAL A 139 -2.97 2.39 -8.75
N GLU A 140 -3.33 3.28 -7.84
CA GLU A 140 -2.40 4.15 -7.13
C GLU A 140 -2.35 3.77 -5.65
N TYR A 141 -1.14 3.66 -5.11
CA TYR A 141 -0.91 3.44 -3.68
C TYR A 141 -0.44 4.76 -3.04
N TRP A 142 -1.07 5.12 -1.95
CA TRP A 142 -0.80 6.34 -1.19
C TRP A 142 -0.45 5.99 0.25
N CYS A 143 0.32 6.84 0.88
CA CYS A 143 0.66 6.66 2.30
C CYS A 143 0.87 8.02 2.96
N SER A 144 0.69 8.03 4.28
CA SER A 144 0.95 9.19 5.13
C SER A 144 1.49 8.69 6.46
N TRP A 145 2.62 9.26 6.89
CA TRP A 145 3.23 8.88 8.16
C TRP A 145 3.90 10.06 8.86
#